data_20782656b914e90b10e069085511527f
#
_entry.id   20782656b914e90b10e069085511527f
#
_cell.length_a   1.000
_cell.length_b   1.000
_cell.length_c   1.000
_cell.angle_alpha   90.00
_cell.angle_beta   90.00
_cell.angle_gamma   90.00
#
_symmetry.space_group_name_H-M   'P 1'
#
loop_
_entity.id
_entity.type
_entity.pdbx_description
1 polymer ?
#
loop_
_entity_poly.entity_id
_entity_poly.type
_entity_poly.pdbx_seq_one_letter_code
_entity_poly.pdbx_strand_id
1 'polypeptide(L)'
;MRFIHALLLAGIAHSAYASEKLTFKTDLEKLEREKAAQIGVAIVDPQGEIVAGHRTAQRFAMCSTFKFPLAALVFERIDSGTERGDRKLSYGPDMIVEWSPATERFLASGHMTVLEAAQAAVQLSDNGATNLLLREIGGPAAMTQYFRKIGDSVSRLDRKEPEMSDNTLATSEIQLRLLLWHVLWLKSSMAAH
;
A
#
# COMPACT_ATOMS: atom_id res chain seq x y z
N MET A 1 -29.62 -44.54 -2.34
CA MET A 1 -29.40 -43.91 -1.01
C MET A 1 -28.07 -43.11 -0.86
N ARG A 2 -27.19 -43.03 -1.87
CA ARG A 2 -25.91 -42.27 -1.78
C ARG A 2 -26.01 -40.77 -2.02
N PHE A 3 -27.06 -40.29 -2.70
CA PHE A 3 -27.23 -38.87 -3.04
C PHE A 3 -27.72 -37.98 -1.88
N ILE A 4 -28.41 -38.52 -0.90
CA ILE A 4 -28.97 -37.74 0.22
C ILE A 4 -27.87 -37.33 1.20
N HIS A 5 -26.83 -38.12 1.39
CA HIS A 5 -25.73 -37.81 2.30
C HIS A 5 -24.80 -36.68 1.75
N ALA A 6 -24.63 -36.59 0.42
CA ALA A 6 -23.83 -35.56 -0.20
C ALA A 6 -24.49 -34.14 -0.09
N LEU A 7 -25.80 -34.09 -0.21
CA LEU A 7 -26.55 -32.85 -0.04
C LEU A 7 -26.57 -32.33 1.42
N LEU A 8 -26.63 -33.24 2.39
CA LEU A 8 -26.58 -32.90 3.82
C LEU A 8 -25.19 -32.35 4.23
N LEU A 9 -24.10 -32.95 3.74
CA LEU A 9 -22.74 -32.47 4.01
C LEU A 9 -22.44 -31.11 3.37
N ALA A 10 -22.94 -30.85 2.15
CA ALA A 10 -22.81 -29.57 1.49
C ALA A 10 -23.61 -28.47 2.23
N GLY A 11 -24.79 -28.78 2.75
CA GLY A 11 -25.59 -27.86 3.54
C GLY A 11 -24.92 -27.46 4.87
N ILE A 12 -24.30 -28.40 5.56
CA ILE A 12 -23.59 -28.16 6.83
C ILE A 12 -22.34 -27.28 6.59
N ALA A 13 -21.56 -27.55 5.53
CA ALA A 13 -20.38 -26.76 5.20
C ALA A 13 -20.74 -25.30 4.84
N HIS A 14 -21.81 -25.07 4.10
CA HIS A 14 -22.30 -23.73 3.77
C HIS A 14 -22.81 -22.98 5.01
N SER A 15 -23.49 -23.66 5.92
CA SER A 15 -23.99 -23.07 7.17
C SER A 15 -22.84 -22.66 8.10
N ALA A 16 -21.81 -23.50 8.24
CA ALA A 16 -20.64 -23.18 9.07
C ALA A 16 -19.88 -21.98 8.49
N TYR A 17 -19.62 -21.95 7.19
CA TYR A 17 -18.94 -20.84 6.53
C TYR A 17 -19.71 -19.52 6.62
N ALA A 18 -21.02 -19.55 6.49
CA ALA A 18 -21.88 -18.38 6.67
C ALA A 18 -21.87 -17.87 8.11
N SER A 19 -21.83 -18.80 9.10
CA SER A 19 -21.74 -18.47 10.52
C SER A 19 -20.41 -17.81 10.86
N GLU A 20 -19.29 -18.32 10.35
CA GLU A 20 -17.95 -17.71 10.56
C GLU A 20 -17.85 -16.30 9.95
N LYS A 21 -18.38 -16.09 8.75
CA LYS A 21 -18.44 -14.75 8.14
C LYS A 21 -19.25 -13.75 8.98
N LEU A 22 -20.36 -14.19 9.54
CA LEU A 22 -21.21 -13.34 10.37
C LEU A 22 -20.50 -12.98 11.68
N THR A 23 -19.83 -13.93 12.33
CA THR A 23 -19.05 -13.71 13.54
C THR A 23 -17.90 -12.73 13.29
N PHE A 24 -17.11 -12.93 12.22
CA PHE A 24 -16.04 -12.04 11.82
C PHE A 24 -16.49 -10.58 11.66
N LYS A 25 -17.62 -10.35 10.96
CA LYS A 25 -18.17 -9.02 10.78
C LYS A 25 -18.60 -8.38 12.12
N THR A 26 -19.30 -9.14 12.96
CA THR A 26 -19.79 -8.68 14.26
C THR A 26 -18.65 -8.33 15.20
N ASP A 27 -17.58 -9.12 15.20
CA ASP A 27 -16.39 -8.89 16.03
C ASP A 27 -15.65 -7.61 15.59
N LEU A 28 -15.52 -7.35 14.28
CA LEU A 28 -14.94 -6.10 13.80
C LEU A 28 -15.79 -4.88 14.15
N GLU A 29 -17.11 -4.97 13.99
CA GLU A 29 -18.02 -3.89 14.38
C GLU A 29 -17.98 -3.61 15.89
N LYS A 30 -17.83 -4.64 16.72
CA LYS A 30 -17.63 -4.50 18.17
C LYS A 30 -16.30 -3.78 18.46
N LEU A 31 -15.21 -4.22 17.83
CA LEU A 31 -13.89 -3.61 18.00
C LEU A 31 -13.88 -2.14 17.58
N GLU A 32 -14.55 -1.80 16.48
CA GLU A 32 -14.70 -0.41 16.03
C GLU A 32 -15.38 0.47 17.07
N ARG A 33 -16.46 -0.04 17.68
CA ARG A 33 -17.16 0.69 18.77
C ARG A 33 -16.29 0.85 20.01
N GLU A 34 -15.60 -0.21 20.42
CA GLU A 34 -14.73 -0.19 21.60
C GLU A 34 -13.51 0.73 21.44
N LYS A 35 -12.98 0.85 20.25
CA LYS A 35 -11.78 1.66 19.97
C LYS A 35 -12.09 3.03 19.36
N ALA A 36 -13.37 3.36 19.14
CA ALA A 36 -13.78 4.57 18.43
C ALA A 36 -13.01 4.75 17.10
N ALA A 37 -12.83 3.68 16.34
CA ALA A 37 -12.02 3.63 15.13
C ALA A 37 -12.79 2.98 13.98
N GLN A 38 -12.33 3.17 12.74
CA GLN A 38 -12.81 2.47 11.57
C GLN A 38 -11.79 1.42 11.13
N ILE A 39 -12.25 0.20 10.84
CA ILE A 39 -11.42 -0.93 10.45
C ILE A 39 -11.82 -1.37 9.04
N GLY A 40 -10.88 -1.38 8.12
CA GLY A 40 -11.05 -1.98 6.80
C GLY A 40 -10.28 -3.28 6.69
N VAL A 41 -10.94 -4.34 6.22
CA VAL A 41 -10.30 -5.64 5.97
C VAL A 41 -10.80 -6.18 4.64
N ALA A 42 -9.88 -6.71 3.83
CA ALA A 42 -10.19 -7.51 2.66
C ALA A 42 -9.32 -8.77 2.66
N ILE A 43 -9.94 -9.93 2.56
CA ILE A 43 -9.28 -11.21 2.36
C ILE A 43 -9.59 -11.61 0.92
N VAL A 44 -8.55 -11.82 0.14
CA VAL A 44 -8.66 -12.13 -1.28
C VAL A 44 -8.08 -13.51 -1.57
N ASP A 45 -8.66 -14.20 -2.54
CA ASP A 45 -8.10 -15.44 -3.05
C ASP A 45 -6.94 -15.17 -4.04
N PRO A 46 -6.23 -16.20 -4.52
CA PRO A 46 -5.17 -16.04 -5.51
C PRO A 46 -5.63 -15.42 -6.85
N GLN A 47 -6.92 -15.44 -7.14
CA GLN A 47 -7.53 -14.83 -8.33
C GLN A 47 -7.86 -13.35 -8.13
N GLY A 48 -7.78 -12.84 -6.88
CA GLY A 48 -8.07 -11.45 -6.51
C GLY A 48 -9.52 -11.20 -6.12
N GLU A 49 -10.32 -12.25 -5.99
CA GLU A 49 -11.71 -12.13 -5.56
C GLU A 49 -11.80 -11.99 -4.04
N ILE A 50 -12.70 -11.12 -3.57
CA ILE A 50 -12.89 -10.91 -2.13
C ILE A 50 -13.67 -12.09 -1.54
N VAL A 51 -13.00 -12.96 -0.80
CA VAL A 51 -13.64 -14.10 -0.12
C VAL A 51 -14.24 -13.71 1.23
N ALA A 52 -13.66 -12.72 1.92
CA ALA A 52 -14.24 -12.11 3.12
C ALA A 52 -13.75 -10.66 3.26
N GLY A 53 -14.52 -9.84 3.97
CA GLY A 53 -14.09 -8.47 4.19
C GLY A 53 -15.08 -7.63 5.01
N HIS A 54 -14.57 -6.50 5.49
CA HIS A 54 -15.31 -5.48 6.20
C HIS A 54 -14.91 -4.11 5.66
N ARG A 55 -15.87 -3.27 5.33
CA ARG A 55 -15.66 -1.93 4.71
C ARG A 55 -14.76 -1.93 3.47
N THR A 56 -14.85 -2.97 2.65
CA THR A 56 -13.97 -3.17 1.48
C THR A 56 -14.10 -2.09 0.41
N ALA A 57 -15.25 -1.41 0.33
CA ALA A 57 -15.49 -0.29 -0.58
C ALA A 57 -15.13 1.08 0.03
N GLN A 58 -14.83 1.13 1.34
CA GLN A 58 -14.49 2.36 2.01
C GLN A 58 -13.03 2.75 1.71
N ARG A 59 -12.79 4.05 1.70
CA ARG A 59 -11.46 4.62 1.51
C ARG A 59 -10.81 4.90 2.86
N PHE A 60 -9.52 4.62 2.94
CA PHE A 60 -8.69 4.83 4.12
C PHE A 60 -7.47 5.67 3.77
N ALA A 61 -6.95 6.44 4.73
CA ALA A 61 -5.69 7.13 4.54
C ALA A 61 -4.57 6.11 4.34
N MET A 62 -3.73 6.32 3.33
CA MET A 62 -2.59 5.44 3.04
C MET A 62 -1.48 5.57 4.08
N CYS A 63 -1.27 6.77 4.58
CA CYS A 63 -0.09 7.10 5.39
C CYS A 63 1.18 6.50 4.75
N SER A 64 2.14 6.06 5.51
CA SER A 64 3.39 5.50 4.98
C SER A 64 3.25 4.20 4.18
N THR A 65 2.07 3.60 4.08
CA THR A 65 1.89 2.37 3.28
C THR A 65 2.13 2.61 1.78
N PHE A 66 1.95 3.84 1.28
CA PHE A 66 2.23 4.17 -0.12
C PHE A 66 3.72 4.07 -0.50
N LYS A 67 4.64 4.08 0.47
CA LYS A 67 6.08 3.98 0.23
C LYS A 67 6.47 2.65 -0.43
N PHE A 68 5.70 1.60 -0.15
CA PHE A 68 5.89 0.31 -0.82
C PHE A 68 5.55 0.39 -2.33
N PRO A 69 4.38 0.81 -2.78
CA PRO A 69 4.12 0.97 -4.22
C PRO A 69 5.02 2.04 -4.87
N LEU A 70 5.51 3.04 -4.15
CA LEU A 70 6.53 3.96 -4.66
C LEU A 70 7.84 3.22 -4.96
N ALA A 71 8.31 2.39 -4.06
CA ALA A 71 9.49 1.56 -4.29
C ALA A 71 9.27 0.58 -5.46
N ALA A 72 8.08 -0.02 -5.57
CA ALA A 72 7.73 -0.89 -6.69
C ALA A 72 7.83 -0.16 -8.04
N LEU A 73 7.36 1.09 -8.14
CA LEU A 73 7.52 1.93 -9.33
C LEU A 73 9.00 2.20 -9.65
N VAL A 74 9.82 2.47 -8.62
CA VAL A 74 11.27 2.69 -8.79
C VAL A 74 11.93 1.43 -9.33
N PHE A 75 11.63 0.26 -8.78
CA PHE A 75 12.17 -1.01 -9.27
C PHE A 75 11.70 -1.34 -10.68
N GLU A 76 10.43 -1.10 -11.02
CA GLU A 76 9.93 -1.25 -12.40
C GLU A 76 10.72 -0.39 -13.39
N ARG A 77 11.09 0.84 -12.99
CA ARG A 77 11.93 1.71 -13.82
C ARG A 77 13.36 1.19 -13.95
N ILE A 78 13.92 0.61 -12.90
CA ILE A 78 15.25 -0.01 -12.94
C ILE A 78 15.22 -1.23 -13.88
N ASP A 79 14.25 -2.11 -13.75
CA ASP A 79 14.11 -3.32 -14.55
C ASP A 79 13.88 -3.00 -16.03
N SER A 80 13.17 -1.92 -16.35
CA SER A 80 12.97 -1.44 -17.71
C SER A 80 14.15 -0.62 -18.27
N GLY A 81 15.21 -0.39 -17.50
CA GLY A 81 16.37 0.39 -17.90
C GLY A 81 16.13 1.90 -18.00
N THR A 82 14.96 2.40 -17.56
CA THR A 82 14.64 3.84 -17.54
C THR A 82 15.13 4.56 -16.29
N GLU A 83 15.64 3.81 -15.31
CA GLU A 83 16.31 4.30 -14.12
C GLU A 83 17.52 3.41 -13.81
N ARG A 84 18.47 3.94 -13.04
CA ARG A 84 19.61 3.19 -12.53
C ARG A 84 19.65 3.22 -11.02
N GLY A 85 19.75 2.06 -10.41
CA GLY A 85 19.75 1.93 -8.95
C GLY A 85 20.96 2.61 -8.27
N ASP A 86 22.09 2.69 -8.96
CA ASP A 86 23.34 3.34 -8.50
C ASP A 86 23.39 4.85 -8.83
N ARG A 87 22.40 5.40 -9.54
CA ARG A 87 22.34 6.85 -9.82
C ARG A 87 22.24 7.64 -8.52
N LYS A 88 23.09 8.65 -8.38
CA LYS A 88 23.12 9.53 -7.22
C LYS A 88 22.05 10.60 -7.31
N LEU A 89 21.25 10.71 -6.27
CA LEU A 89 20.22 11.72 -6.07
C LEU A 89 20.78 12.80 -5.15
N SER A 90 21.16 13.94 -5.71
CA SER A 90 21.69 15.06 -4.92
C SER A 90 20.57 15.78 -4.16
N TYR A 91 20.85 16.17 -2.91
CA TYR A 91 19.94 16.93 -2.08
C TYR A 91 20.69 17.79 -1.05
N GLY A 92 19.99 18.74 -0.46
CA GLY A 92 20.47 19.62 0.60
C GLY A 92 19.62 19.52 1.88
N PRO A 93 19.87 20.42 2.85
CA PRO A 93 19.11 20.45 4.11
C PRO A 93 17.61 20.60 3.97
N ASP A 94 17.15 21.17 2.86
CA ASP A 94 15.73 21.34 2.52
C ASP A 94 14.95 20.03 2.34
N MET A 95 15.68 18.91 2.12
CA MET A 95 15.09 17.59 2.02
C MET A 95 14.90 16.91 3.39
N ILE A 96 15.47 17.46 4.45
CA ILE A 96 15.31 16.93 5.80
C ILE A 96 13.98 17.42 6.36
N VAL A 97 13.05 16.49 6.47
CA VAL A 97 11.72 16.71 7.06
C VAL A 97 11.57 15.82 8.28
N GLU A 98 10.44 15.95 8.99
CA GLU A 98 10.16 15.11 10.14
C GLU A 98 10.34 13.61 9.79
N TRP A 99 11.07 12.87 10.63
CA TRP A 99 11.40 11.46 10.44
C TRP A 99 12.18 11.15 9.15
N SER A 100 13.41 11.67 9.09
CA SER A 100 14.36 11.47 7.96
C SER A 100 15.69 10.81 8.40
N PRO A 101 15.69 9.67 9.12
CA PRO A 101 16.89 9.16 9.81
C PRO A 101 18.04 8.75 8.87
N ALA A 102 17.73 8.22 7.69
CA ALA A 102 18.75 7.90 6.70
C ALA A 102 19.16 9.13 5.91
N THR A 103 18.18 9.96 5.49
CA THR A 103 18.45 11.19 4.74
C THR A 103 19.34 12.14 5.54
N GLU A 104 19.12 12.29 6.86
CA GLU A 104 20.02 13.05 7.76
C GLU A 104 21.42 12.47 7.78
N ARG A 105 21.58 11.17 7.89
CA ARG A 105 22.89 10.49 7.94
C ARG A 105 23.71 10.70 6.66
N PHE A 106 23.05 10.73 5.50
CA PHE A 106 23.71 10.95 4.21
C PHE A 106 23.85 12.44 3.84
N LEU A 107 23.36 13.37 4.66
CA LEU A 107 23.39 14.80 4.35
C LEU A 107 24.81 15.34 4.11
N ALA A 108 25.78 14.88 4.89
CA ALA A 108 27.19 15.30 4.73
C ALA A 108 27.79 14.91 3.36
N SER A 109 27.31 13.82 2.75
CA SER A 109 27.71 13.41 1.39
C SER A 109 26.95 14.17 0.30
N GLY A 110 25.85 14.83 0.65
CA GLY A 110 24.97 15.57 -0.25
C GLY A 110 24.20 14.70 -1.25
N HIS A 111 24.20 13.40 -1.10
CA HIS A 111 23.49 12.50 -2.00
C HIS A 111 23.21 11.12 -1.39
N MET A 112 22.22 10.45 -1.94
CA MET A 112 21.93 9.01 -1.80
C MET A 112 21.79 8.40 -3.20
N THR A 113 22.03 7.11 -3.34
CA THR A 113 21.63 6.41 -4.57
C THR A 113 20.12 6.15 -4.60
N VAL A 114 19.59 5.87 -5.77
CA VAL A 114 18.17 5.48 -5.94
C VAL A 114 17.82 4.28 -5.07
N LEU A 115 18.69 3.26 -5.01
CA LEU A 115 18.46 2.06 -4.18
C LEU A 115 18.52 2.39 -2.68
N GLU A 116 19.50 3.20 -2.23
CA GLU A 116 19.57 3.63 -0.82
C GLU A 116 18.32 4.40 -0.40
N ALA A 117 17.81 5.28 -1.27
CA ALA A 117 16.59 6.03 -1.00
C ALA A 117 15.36 5.10 -0.95
N ALA A 118 15.23 4.14 -1.87
CA ALA A 118 14.15 3.16 -1.86
C ALA A 118 14.19 2.27 -0.61
N GLN A 119 15.37 1.82 -0.22
CA GLN A 119 15.58 1.04 0.99
C GLN A 119 15.22 1.85 2.25
N ALA A 120 15.67 3.09 2.35
CA ALA A 120 15.35 3.97 3.48
C ALA A 120 13.85 4.25 3.59
N ALA A 121 13.18 4.52 2.47
CA ALA A 121 11.74 4.75 2.43
C ALA A 121 10.94 3.55 2.96
N VAL A 122 11.30 2.32 2.56
CA VAL A 122 10.55 1.11 2.93
C VAL A 122 10.94 0.58 4.31
N GLN A 123 12.24 0.51 4.63
CA GLN A 123 12.71 -0.12 5.87
C GLN A 123 12.64 0.79 7.09
N LEU A 124 12.89 2.10 6.90
CA LEU A 124 12.92 3.09 7.96
C LEU A 124 11.73 4.04 7.94
N SER A 125 10.88 3.92 6.94
CA SER A 125 9.80 4.89 6.66
C SER A 125 10.32 6.34 6.53
N ASP A 126 11.53 6.51 6.01
CA ASP A 126 12.23 7.80 5.88
C ASP A 126 11.46 8.74 4.95
N ASN A 127 11.02 9.89 5.48
CA ASN A 127 10.20 10.85 4.76
C ASN A 127 11.02 11.67 3.76
N GLY A 128 12.26 12.02 4.10
CA GLY A 128 13.17 12.72 3.19
C GLY A 128 13.51 11.86 1.97
N ALA A 129 13.89 10.60 2.19
CA ALA A 129 14.16 9.65 1.10
C ALA A 129 12.91 9.42 0.23
N THR A 130 11.73 9.35 0.85
CA THR A 130 10.45 9.25 0.14
C THR A 130 10.21 10.46 -0.76
N ASN A 131 10.39 11.68 -0.25
CA ASN A 131 10.24 12.90 -1.02
C ASN A 131 11.29 13.01 -2.14
N LEU A 132 12.49 12.51 -1.89
CA LEU A 132 13.55 12.44 -2.89
C LEU A 132 13.13 11.55 -4.06
N LEU A 133 12.61 10.35 -3.80
CA LEU A 133 12.07 9.45 -4.84
C LEU A 133 10.85 10.05 -5.54
N LEU A 134 9.92 10.65 -4.80
CA LEU A 134 8.76 11.33 -5.40
C LEU A 134 9.20 12.42 -6.37
N ARG A 135 10.20 13.22 -6.03
CA ARG A 135 10.77 14.23 -6.94
C ARG A 135 11.23 13.60 -8.25
N GLU A 136 11.95 12.48 -8.18
CA GLU A 136 12.53 11.81 -9.35
C GLU A 136 11.49 11.15 -10.26
N ILE A 137 10.36 10.73 -9.72
CA ILE A 137 9.29 10.13 -10.52
C ILE A 137 8.34 11.16 -11.15
N GLY A 138 8.39 12.43 -10.73
CA GLY A 138 7.49 13.50 -11.18
C GLY A 138 6.40 13.88 -10.17
N GLY A 139 6.60 13.58 -8.90
CA GLY A 139 5.76 13.99 -7.78
C GLY A 139 4.53 13.12 -7.51
N PRO A 140 3.66 13.58 -6.60
CA PRO A 140 2.45 12.83 -6.21
C PRO A 140 1.52 12.47 -7.37
N ALA A 141 1.38 13.36 -8.37
CA ALA A 141 0.56 13.10 -9.55
C ALA A 141 1.06 11.88 -10.35
N ALA A 142 2.38 11.74 -10.50
CA ALA A 142 2.96 10.57 -11.18
C ALA A 142 2.70 9.27 -10.39
N MET A 143 2.72 9.34 -9.06
CA MET A 143 2.34 8.20 -8.24
C MET A 143 0.86 7.82 -8.42
N THR A 144 -0.03 8.79 -8.52
CA THR A 144 -1.44 8.57 -8.85
C THR A 144 -1.61 7.93 -10.23
N GLN A 145 -0.84 8.35 -11.23
CA GLN A 145 -0.83 7.73 -12.55
C GLN A 145 -0.33 6.27 -12.50
N TYR A 146 0.67 6.00 -11.66
CA TYR A 146 1.13 4.63 -11.45
C TYR A 146 0.04 3.73 -10.89
N PHE A 147 -0.74 4.18 -9.90
CA PHE A 147 -1.90 3.43 -9.43
C PHE A 147 -2.87 3.09 -10.58
N ARG A 148 -3.15 4.04 -11.49
CA ARG A 148 -4.00 3.78 -12.67
C ARG A 148 -3.39 2.73 -13.61
N LYS A 149 -2.07 2.83 -13.85
CA LYS A 149 -1.32 1.88 -14.68
C LYS A 149 -1.40 0.44 -14.16
N ILE A 150 -1.38 0.24 -12.85
CA ILE A 150 -1.49 -1.09 -12.23
C ILE A 150 -2.93 -1.56 -12.02
N GLY A 151 -3.93 -0.80 -12.49
CA GLY A 151 -5.35 -1.16 -12.45
C GLY A 151 -6.11 -0.65 -11.23
N ASP A 152 -5.49 0.14 -10.36
CA ASP A 152 -6.18 0.77 -9.24
C ASP A 152 -6.76 2.12 -9.66
N SER A 153 -8.08 2.15 -9.82
CA SER A 153 -8.82 3.35 -10.20
C SER A 153 -9.17 4.27 -9.02
N VAL A 154 -8.83 3.89 -7.79
CA VAL A 154 -9.32 4.56 -6.57
C VAL A 154 -8.20 5.26 -5.81
N SER A 155 -7.07 4.59 -5.57
CA SER A 155 -5.96 5.15 -4.79
C SER A 155 -5.39 6.38 -5.47
N ARG A 156 -5.00 7.37 -4.66
CA ARG A 156 -4.40 8.62 -5.13
C ARG A 156 -3.42 9.15 -4.10
N LEU A 157 -2.48 9.93 -4.57
CA LEU A 157 -1.52 10.68 -3.77
C LEU A 157 -1.54 12.13 -4.24
N ASP A 158 -1.81 13.10 -3.35
CA ASP A 158 -1.93 14.52 -3.71
C ASP A 158 -0.84 15.39 -3.09
N ARG A 159 -0.24 14.92 -2.00
CA ARG A 159 0.76 15.64 -1.22
C ARG A 159 2.01 14.79 -1.00
N LYS A 160 3.10 15.43 -0.62
CA LYS A 160 4.34 14.79 -0.18
C LYS A 160 4.40 14.71 1.35
N GLU A 161 5.43 14.11 1.90
CA GLU A 161 5.69 14.10 3.34
C GLU A 161 6.20 15.48 3.83
N PRO A 162 5.86 15.94 5.03
CA PRO A 162 5.02 15.27 6.04
C PRO A 162 3.50 15.57 5.89
N GLU A 163 3.09 16.48 5.02
CA GLU A 163 1.71 16.94 4.89
C GLU A 163 0.74 15.80 4.52
N MET A 164 1.26 14.76 3.90
CA MET A 164 0.51 13.58 3.54
C MET A 164 0.00 12.80 4.77
N SER A 165 0.72 12.86 5.88
CA SER A 165 0.35 12.18 7.13
C SER A 165 -0.63 12.96 7.99
N ASP A 166 -0.98 14.21 7.61
CA ASP A 166 -1.99 14.99 8.29
C ASP A 166 -3.41 14.49 7.95
N ASN A 167 -3.97 13.69 8.85
CA ASN A 167 -5.32 13.15 8.74
C ASN A 167 -6.43 14.14 9.10
N THR A 168 -6.10 15.34 9.59
CA THR A 168 -7.10 16.36 9.97
C THR A 168 -7.77 16.98 8.74
N LEU A 169 -7.07 16.99 7.62
CA LEU A 169 -7.59 17.41 6.32
C LEU A 169 -8.18 16.21 5.54
N ALA A 170 -8.35 15.12 6.23
CA ALA A 170 -8.70 13.85 5.70
C ALA A 170 -10.01 13.88 4.97
N THR A 171 -9.99 13.63 3.75
CA THR A 171 -11.11 12.83 3.32
C THR A 171 -11.03 12.47 1.85
N SER A 172 -10.26 13.18 1.05
CA SER A 172 -10.24 12.93 -0.38
C SER A 172 -8.85 12.65 -0.97
N GLU A 173 -7.79 13.02 -0.26
CA GLU A 173 -6.50 13.27 -0.91
C GLU A 173 -5.48 12.11 -0.86
N ILE A 174 -5.67 11.14 0.04
CA ILE A 174 -4.77 9.98 0.15
C ILE A 174 -5.62 8.77 0.46
N GLN A 175 -5.93 7.99 -0.55
CA GLN A 175 -6.89 6.91 -0.42
C GLN A 175 -6.32 5.62 -0.97
N LEU A 176 -6.47 4.56 -0.20
CA LEU A 176 -6.11 3.20 -0.56
C LEU A 176 -7.37 2.36 -0.75
N ARG A 177 -7.43 1.65 -1.84
CA ARG A 177 -8.33 0.50 -1.95
C ARG A 177 -7.61 -0.74 -1.40
N LEU A 178 -8.21 -1.45 -0.47
CA LEU A 178 -7.62 -2.62 0.20
C LEU A 178 -7.13 -3.72 -0.76
N LEU A 179 -7.55 -3.68 -2.03
CA LEU A 179 -7.17 -4.66 -3.06
C LEU A 179 -5.83 -4.35 -3.75
N LEU A 180 -5.23 -3.18 -3.57
CA LEU A 180 -3.98 -2.79 -4.23
C LEU A 180 -2.83 -3.77 -3.97
N TRP A 181 -2.72 -4.26 -2.75
CA TRP A 181 -1.67 -5.18 -2.33
C TRP A 181 -1.66 -6.50 -3.09
N HIS A 182 -2.83 -7.01 -3.45
CA HIS A 182 -2.95 -8.23 -4.24
C HIS A 182 -2.36 -8.06 -5.64
N VAL A 183 -2.65 -6.96 -6.32
CA VAL A 183 -2.14 -6.67 -7.67
C VAL A 183 -0.61 -6.53 -7.67
N LEU A 184 -0.04 -5.85 -6.68
CA LEU A 184 1.41 -5.69 -6.54
C LEU A 184 2.10 -7.01 -6.23
N TRP A 185 1.51 -7.84 -5.36
CA TRP A 185 2.05 -9.16 -5.02
C TRP A 185 2.05 -10.11 -6.23
N LEU A 186 0.97 -10.16 -7.00
CA LEU A 186 0.91 -10.99 -8.22
C LEU A 186 1.97 -10.58 -9.24
N LYS A 187 2.16 -9.28 -9.47
CA LYS A 187 3.19 -8.80 -10.42
C LYS A 187 4.60 -9.14 -9.97
N SER A 188 4.92 -9.01 -8.68
CA SER A 188 6.25 -9.38 -8.15
C SER A 188 6.49 -10.89 -8.19
N SER A 189 5.46 -11.69 -7.97
CA SER A 189 5.53 -13.16 -8.02
C SER A 189 5.70 -13.69 -9.45
N MET A 190 5.10 -13.02 -10.45
CA MET A 190 5.23 -13.41 -11.87
C MET A 190 6.54 -12.98 -12.50
N ALA A 191 7.23 -11.97 -11.94
CA ALA A 191 8.55 -11.52 -12.42
C ALA A 191 9.71 -12.38 -11.90
N ALA A 192 9.44 -13.30 -10.95
CA ALA A 192 10.44 -14.18 -10.33
C ALA A 192 10.54 -15.56 -11.01
N HIS A 193 9.85 -15.76 -12.11
CA HIS A 193 9.90 -16.95 -12.98
C HIS A 193 10.19 -16.53 -14.43
#